data_455f66991bbf16637266045942d9ffd1
#
_entry.id   455f66991bbf16637266045942d9ffd1
#
_cell.length_a   1.000
_cell.length_b   1.000
_cell.length_c   1.000
_cell.angle_alpha   90.00
_cell.angle_beta   90.00
_cell.angle_gamma   90.00
#
_symmetry.space_group_name_H-M   'P 1'
#
loop_
_entity.id
_entity.type
_entity.pdbx_description
1 polymer ?
#
loop_
_entity_poly.entity_id
_entity_poly.type
_entity_poly.pdbx_seq_one_letter_code
_entity_poly.pdbx_strand_id
1 'polypeptide(L)'
;QIYMPTLLQPAVSLAPDTYDKRISITLRPGTLTKDQLEKNPGYAATLTDEVAQTITIYYTIDGSTPDEDSPLYTTGEKIKMPGGNVTLKAISVNGYGKSSTIKEVGYKFNKKPWMKTMMTVDDTLGDWKLGTTTKEAFTQKCGEGTATETVYNYTIGMDMEKVTYDWGYACFARLRTANVLVELYMTRDEFTAPRKTQIGSTEDEVVSVYKDFGQVESPSGNRGLYESEFNKGKIYKQEDGTKIIRYRVETGDSHIWQLDYELNTSGTVDAIRWSYEP
;
A
#
# COMPACT_ATOMS: atom_id res chain seq x y z
N GLN A 1 -37.61 20.75 32.99
CA GLN A 1 -36.44 19.90 32.73
C GLN A 1 -36.65 19.22 31.39
N ILE A 2 -35.95 19.63 30.33
CA ILE A 2 -36.03 18.99 29.01
C ILE A 2 -35.37 17.61 29.16
N TYR A 3 -36.16 16.56 29.07
CA TYR A 3 -35.68 15.19 29.08
C TYR A 3 -34.95 14.95 27.74
N MET A 4 -33.60 14.97 27.75
CA MET A 4 -32.81 14.59 26.62
C MET A 4 -32.67 13.06 26.62
N PRO A 5 -33.22 12.35 25.64
CA PRO A 5 -33.03 10.90 25.56
C PRO A 5 -31.58 10.54 25.41
N THR A 6 -31.21 9.36 25.87
CA THR A 6 -29.85 8.82 25.69
C THR A 6 -29.56 8.67 24.21
N LEU A 7 -28.51 9.32 23.73
CA LEU A 7 -28.07 9.20 22.34
C LEU A 7 -27.66 7.75 22.05
N LEU A 8 -28.12 7.20 20.93
CA LEU A 8 -27.85 5.82 20.57
C LEU A 8 -26.39 5.66 20.06
N GLN A 9 -25.80 4.53 20.41
CA GLN A 9 -24.48 4.14 19.88
C GLN A 9 -24.51 4.05 18.35
N PRO A 10 -23.40 4.34 17.66
CA PRO A 10 -23.28 4.07 16.24
C PRO A 10 -23.55 2.60 15.92
N ALA A 11 -24.21 2.35 14.80
CA ALA A 11 -24.33 1.02 14.24
C ALA A 11 -23.16 0.75 13.30
N VAL A 12 -22.62 -0.47 13.34
CA VAL A 12 -21.48 -0.95 12.57
C VAL A 12 -21.96 -1.95 11.54
N SER A 13 -21.50 -1.83 10.29
CA SER A 13 -21.97 -2.67 9.16
C SER A 13 -21.51 -4.13 9.23
N LEU A 14 -20.49 -4.44 10.03
CA LEU A 14 -19.89 -5.76 10.12
C LEU A 14 -20.02 -6.32 11.54
N ALA A 15 -20.48 -7.56 11.67
CA ALA A 15 -20.52 -8.26 12.96
C ALA A 15 -19.11 -8.60 13.46
N PRO A 16 -18.89 -8.72 14.79
CA PRO A 16 -17.62 -9.18 15.35
C PRO A 16 -17.39 -10.65 14.95
N ASP A 17 -16.24 -10.93 14.28
CA ASP A 17 -15.85 -12.28 13.87
C ASP A 17 -14.38 -12.32 13.42
N THR A 18 -13.94 -13.50 12.99
CA THR A 18 -12.67 -13.74 12.28
C THR A 18 -12.93 -13.77 10.79
N TYR A 19 -12.19 -12.94 10.03
CA TYR A 19 -12.36 -12.80 8.59
C TYR A 19 -11.08 -13.16 7.84
N ASP A 20 -11.22 -13.94 6.76
CA ASP A 20 -10.10 -14.38 5.92
C ASP A 20 -9.76 -13.40 4.80
N LYS A 21 -10.56 -12.37 4.63
CA LYS A 21 -10.38 -11.34 3.60
C LYS A 21 -10.49 -9.93 4.18
N ARG A 22 -9.82 -8.99 3.52
CA ARG A 22 -9.93 -7.58 3.89
C ARG A 22 -11.34 -7.09 3.65
N ILE A 23 -11.96 -6.53 4.68
CA ILE A 23 -13.30 -5.96 4.64
C ILE A 23 -13.20 -4.50 5.06
N SER A 24 -13.96 -3.64 4.41
CA SER A 24 -14.17 -2.27 4.85
C SER A 24 -15.42 -2.21 5.70
N ILE A 25 -15.41 -1.37 6.72
CA ILE A 25 -16.53 -1.16 7.64
C ILE A 25 -17.12 0.21 7.37
N THR A 26 -18.44 0.32 7.44
CA THR A 26 -19.14 1.59 7.44
C THR A 26 -19.85 1.76 8.78
N LEU A 27 -19.98 3.02 9.21
CA LEU A 27 -20.72 3.41 10.39
C LEU A 27 -22.02 4.15 9.99
N ARG A 28 -22.98 4.15 10.85
CA ARG A 28 -24.18 4.98 10.73
C ARG A 28 -24.72 5.34 12.10
N PRO A 29 -25.47 6.42 12.26
CA PRO A 29 -26.17 6.71 13.50
C PRO A 29 -27.03 5.53 13.92
N GLY A 30 -27.08 5.25 15.20
CA GLY A 30 -28.00 4.26 15.77
C GLY A 30 -29.45 4.71 15.56
N THR A 31 -30.32 3.75 15.26
CA THR A 31 -31.77 3.99 15.09
C THR A 31 -32.56 3.00 15.91
N LEU A 32 -33.68 3.42 16.46
CA LEU A 32 -34.67 2.53 17.11
C LEU A 32 -35.55 1.91 16.02
N THR A 33 -35.95 0.66 16.23
CA THR A 33 -37.03 0.03 15.46
C THR A 33 -38.38 0.69 15.75
N LYS A 34 -39.36 0.48 14.88
CA LYS A 34 -40.71 1.02 15.07
C LYS A 34 -41.31 0.65 16.44
N ASP A 35 -41.18 -0.61 16.82
CA ASP A 35 -41.68 -1.10 18.13
C ASP A 35 -40.97 -0.46 19.33
N GLN A 36 -39.64 -0.18 19.15
CA GLN A 36 -38.88 0.52 20.19
C GLN A 36 -39.25 2.00 20.30
N LEU A 37 -39.57 2.66 19.17
CA LEU A 37 -40.04 4.05 19.13
C LEU A 37 -41.41 4.19 19.80
N GLU A 38 -42.34 3.26 19.57
CA GLU A 38 -43.65 3.23 20.20
C GLU A 38 -43.56 3.10 21.74
N LYS A 39 -42.53 2.37 22.21
CA LYS A 39 -42.27 2.20 23.65
C LYS A 39 -41.48 3.36 24.28
N ASN A 40 -40.95 4.27 23.47
CA ASN A 40 -40.13 5.40 23.90
C ASN A 40 -40.61 6.72 23.28
N PRO A 41 -41.81 7.21 23.62
CA PRO A 41 -42.40 8.40 23.00
C PRO A 41 -41.55 9.66 23.21
N GLY A 42 -40.78 9.76 24.29
CA GLY A 42 -39.85 10.86 24.54
C GLY A 42 -38.69 10.89 23.53
N TYR A 43 -38.24 9.74 23.05
CA TYR A 43 -37.23 9.66 21.98
C TYR A 43 -37.83 10.04 20.61
N ALA A 44 -39.08 9.58 20.33
CA ALA A 44 -39.79 9.94 19.12
C ALA A 44 -40.00 11.46 19.01
N ALA A 45 -40.24 12.16 20.11
CA ALA A 45 -40.37 13.61 20.15
C ALA A 45 -39.07 14.36 19.77
N THR A 46 -37.88 13.78 20.05
CA THR A 46 -36.60 14.40 19.67
C THR A 46 -36.22 14.24 18.20
N LEU A 47 -36.90 13.34 17.48
CA LEU A 47 -36.72 13.20 16.03
C LEU A 47 -37.24 14.41 15.23
N THR A 48 -37.94 15.34 15.87
CA THR A 48 -38.40 16.61 15.29
C THR A 48 -37.42 17.77 15.54
N ASP A 49 -36.41 17.59 16.39
CA ASP A 49 -35.42 18.60 16.72
C ASP A 49 -34.20 18.45 15.77
N GLU A 50 -34.05 19.39 14.86
CA GLU A 50 -32.97 19.36 13.84
C GLU A 50 -31.57 19.35 14.45
N VAL A 51 -31.34 20.03 15.58
CA VAL A 51 -30.05 20.06 16.27
C VAL A 51 -29.77 18.71 16.94
N ALA A 52 -30.77 18.10 17.55
CA ALA A 52 -30.64 16.77 18.14
C ALA A 52 -30.38 15.69 17.07
N GLN A 53 -30.88 15.87 15.84
CA GLN A 53 -30.70 14.97 14.71
C GLN A 53 -29.36 15.13 14.00
N THR A 54 -28.67 16.23 14.22
CA THR A 54 -27.29 16.41 13.68
C THR A 54 -26.34 15.50 14.44
N ILE A 55 -26.03 14.32 13.85
CA ILE A 55 -25.19 13.30 14.48
C ILE A 55 -23.84 13.27 13.80
N THR A 56 -22.80 13.48 14.59
CA THR A 56 -21.40 13.27 14.23
C THR A 56 -20.92 11.96 14.84
N ILE A 57 -20.10 11.18 14.11
CA ILE A 57 -19.52 9.93 14.61
C ILE A 57 -18.02 10.06 14.62
N TYR A 58 -17.40 9.86 15.78
CA TYR A 58 -15.96 9.72 15.96
C TYR A 58 -15.61 8.26 16.20
N TYR A 59 -14.44 7.81 15.71
CA TYR A 59 -14.05 6.42 15.85
C TYR A 59 -12.56 6.24 16.01
N THR A 60 -12.16 5.08 16.57
CA THR A 60 -10.78 4.58 16.61
C THR A 60 -10.77 3.12 16.17
N ILE A 61 -9.63 2.62 15.70
CA ILE A 61 -9.45 1.22 15.28
C ILE A 61 -8.31 0.51 16.02
N ASP A 62 -7.73 1.18 16.98
CA ASP A 62 -6.64 0.69 17.85
C ASP A 62 -7.09 0.35 19.27
N GLY A 63 -8.39 0.53 19.55
CA GLY A 63 -8.98 0.30 20.87
C GLY A 63 -8.89 1.48 21.83
N SER A 64 -8.30 2.61 21.44
CA SER A 64 -8.35 3.84 22.22
C SER A 64 -9.78 4.35 22.34
N THR A 65 -10.07 5.13 23.38
CA THR A 65 -11.40 5.75 23.58
C THR A 65 -11.56 6.90 22.60
N PRO A 66 -12.58 6.86 21.70
CA PRO A 66 -12.83 7.97 20.79
C PRO A 66 -13.36 9.20 21.52
N ASP A 67 -12.90 10.37 21.06
CA ASP A 67 -13.29 11.72 21.50
C ASP A 67 -13.41 12.66 20.29
N GLU A 68 -13.56 13.95 20.52
CA GLU A 68 -13.71 14.94 19.46
C GLU A 68 -12.40 15.21 18.67
N ASP A 69 -11.26 14.78 19.18
CA ASP A 69 -9.97 14.82 18.49
C ASP A 69 -9.71 13.56 17.64
N SER A 70 -10.55 12.54 17.79
CA SER A 70 -10.47 11.29 17.04
C SER A 70 -10.95 11.46 15.59
N PRO A 71 -10.57 10.54 14.67
CA PRO A 71 -11.05 10.56 13.30
C PRO A 71 -12.56 10.70 13.19
N LEU A 72 -12.99 11.68 12.40
CA LEU A 72 -14.39 11.94 12.08
C LEU A 72 -14.83 10.98 10.95
N TYR A 73 -15.95 10.29 11.17
CA TYR A 73 -16.53 9.44 10.13
C TYR A 73 -17.38 10.27 9.15
N THR A 74 -17.04 10.18 7.87
CA THR A 74 -17.85 10.76 6.78
C THR A 74 -18.87 9.73 6.28
N THR A 75 -20.12 10.11 6.15
CA THR A 75 -21.20 9.22 5.71
C THR A 75 -20.85 8.54 4.38
N GLY A 76 -20.90 7.21 4.36
CA GLY A 76 -20.55 6.40 3.19
C GLY A 76 -19.06 6.07 3.05
N GLU A 77 -18.21 6.65 3.88
CA GLU A 77 -16.79 6.31 3.94
C GLU A 77 -16.60 4.82 4.27
N LYS A 78 -15.61 4.21 3.63
CA LYS A 78 -15.21 2.84 3.90
C LYS A 78 -13.95 2.82 4.77
N ILE A 79 -14.12 2.56 6.06
CA ILE A 79 -13.00 2.40 6.99
C ILE A 79 -12.24 1.13 6.62
N LYS A 80 -11.00 1.27 6.17
CA LYS A 80 -10.13 0.14 5.80
C LYS A 80 -9.55 -0.47 7.07
N MET A 81 -9.85 -1.74 7.34
CA MET A 81 -9.33 -2.43 8.52
C MET A 81 -7.89 -2.91 8.29
N PRO A 82 -6.97 -2.68 9.25
CA PRO A 82 -5.64 -3.29 9.24
C PRO A 82 -5.76 -4.81 9.43
N GLY A 83 -4.71 -5.56 9.07
CA GLY A 83 -4.66 -6.99 9.37
C GLY A 83 -4.41 -7.26 10.87
N GLY A 84 -4.76 -8.44 11.34
CA GLY A 84 -4.58 -8.84 12.73
C GLY A 84 -5.80 -8.55 13.62
N ASN A 85 -5.58 -8.41 14.92
CA ASN A 85 -6.63 -8.05 15.87
C ASN A 85 -6.89 -6.53 15.80
N VAL A 86 -8.15 -6.16 15.67
CA VAL A 86 -8.60 -4.76 15.60
C VAL A 86 -9.71 -4.57 16.60
N THR A 87 -9.63 -3.54 17.42
CA THR A 87 -10.73 -3.10 18.26
C THR A 87 -11.24 -1.76 17.74
N LEU A 88 -12.40 -1.79 17.10
CA LEU A 88 -13.11 -0.58 16.67
C LEU A 88 -13.91 -0.05 17.86
N LYS A 89 -13.71 1.22 18.18
CA LYS A 89 -14.58 1.95 19.11
C LYS A 89 -15.18 3.16 18.41
N ALA A 90 -16.44 3.46 18.67
CA ALA A 90 -17.12 4.60 18.08
C ALA A 90 -18.13 5.22 19.03
N ILE A 91 -18.28 6.54 18.96
CA ILE A 91 -19.29 7.32 19.67
C ILE A 91 -20.10 8.18 18.70
N SER A 92 -21.37 8.38 18.98
CA SER A 92 -22.19 9.43 18.35
C SER A 92 -22.18 10.67 19.23
N VAL A 93 -22.09 11.84 18.62
CA VAL A 93 -22.21 13.15 19.28
C VAL A 93 -23.31 13.94 18.54
N ASN A 94 -24.29 14.50 19.26
CA ASN A 94 -25.32 15.31 18.64
C ASN A 94 -24.96 16.80 18.59
N GLY A 95 -25.74 17.60 17.88
CA GLY A 95 -25.50 19.05 17.76
C GLY A 95 -25.43 19.84 19.06
N TYR A 96 -25.90 19.27 20.20
CA TYR A 96 -25.73 19.84 21.53
C TYR A 96 -24.47 19.36 22.26
N GLY A 97 -23.55 18.65 21.58
CA GLY A 97 -22.31 18.11 22.16
C GLY A 97 -22.55 16.93 23.14
N LYS A 98 -23.74 16.31 23.12
CA LYS A 98 -23.99 15.15 23.95
C LYS A 98 -23.53 13.87 23.26
N SER A 99 -22.74 13.05 23.97
CA SER A 99 -22.21 11.80 23.47
C SER A 99 -23.06 10.59 23.83
N SER A 100 -23.07 9.58 22.96
CA SER A 100 -23.56 8.24 23.28
C SER A 100 -22.60 7.50 24.21
N THR A 101 -23.03 6.32 24.69
CA THR A 101 -22.05 5.33 25.19
C THR A 101 -21.21 4.80 24.01
N ILE A 102 -20.02 4.24 24.34
CA ILE A 102 -19.10 3.73 23.33
C ILE A 102 -19.64 2.44 22.73
N LYS A 103 -19.67 2.37 21.38
CA LYS A 103 -19.79 1.12 20.65
C LYS A 103 -18.42 0.51 20.51
N GLU A 104 -18.22 -0.68 21.06
CA GLU A 104 -16.98 -1.43 20.95
C GLU A 104 -17.22 -2.73 20.17
N VAL A 105 -16.36 -3.02 19.19
CA VAL A 105 -16.41 -4.25 18.37
C VAL A 105 -15.01 -4.75 18.10
N GLY A 106 -14.75 -5.99 18.48
CA GLY A 106 -13.49 -6.68 18.21
C GLY A 106 -13.57 -7.48 16.90
N TYR A 107 -12.53 -7.37 16.07
CA TYR A 107 -12.36 -8.15 14.85
C TYR A 107 -11.01 -8.83 14.83
N LYS A 108 -10.94 -9.98 14.16
CA LYS A 108 -9.68 -10.62 13.78
C LYS A 108 -9.64 -10.79 12.27
N PHE A 109 -8.69 -10.12 11.63
CA PHE A 109 -8.45 -10.28 10.21
C PHE A 109 -7.21 -11.15 10.01
N ASN A 110 -7.39 -12.32 9.41
CA ASN A 110 -6.27 -13.20 9.08
C ASN A 110 -5.35 -12.49 8.09
N LYS A 111 -4.02 -12.63 8.32
CA LYS A 111 -3.00 -11.90 7.57
C LYS A 111 -2.90 -12.27 6.08
N LYS A 112 -3.52 -13.35 5.64
CA LYS A 112 -3.53 -13.83 4.24
C LYS A 112 -4.93 -13.69 3.66
N PRO A 113 -5.09 -13.26 2.41
CA PRO A 113 -4.11 -12.93 1.35
C PRO A 113 -3.81 -11.44 1.18
N TRP A 114 -4.24 -10.53 2.05
CA TRP A 114 -4.21 -9.08 1.86
C TRP A 114 -3.07 -8.33 2.57
N MET A 115 -2.24 -9.02 3.33
CA MET A 115 -1.07 -8.35 3.88
C MET A 115 -0.06 -8.12 2.77
N LYS A 116 0.17 -6.86 2.49
CA LYS A 116 1.25 -6.43 1.64
C LYS A 116 2.59 -6.87 2.24
N THR A 117 3.39 -7.57 1.44
CA THR A 117 4.72 -8.00 1.83
C THR A 117 5.77 -7.01 1.35
N MET A 118 6.93 -7.00 2.00
CA MET A 118 8.12 -6.39 1.45
C MET A 118 8.48 -7.06 0.12
N MET A 119 9.32 -6.42 -0.70
CA MET A 119 9.92 -7.02 -1.88
C MET A 119 10.71 -8.28 -1.49
N THR A 120 10.68 -9.28 -2.34
CA THR A 120 11.48 -10.50 -2.22
C THR A 120 12.26 -10.75 -3.51
N VAL A 121 13.19 -11.69 -3.49
CA VAL A 121 13.94 -12.11 -4.68
C VAL A 121 13.05 -12.74 -5.78
N ASP A 122 11.81 -13.11 -5.42
CA ASP A 122 10.82 -13.65 -6.36
C ASP A 122 10.00 -12.56 -7.07
N ASP A 123 10.19 -11.29 -6.71
CA ASP A 123 9.61 -10.14 -7.43
C ASP A 123 10.45 -9.85 -8.68
N THR A 124 10.23 -10.62 -9.74
CA THR A 124 11.02 -10.65 -10.98
C THR A 124 10.33 -9.94 -12.14
N LEU A 125 11.08 -9.51 -13.14
CA LEU A 125 10.54 -9.12 -14.44
C LEU A 125 10.41 -10.38 -15.33
N GLY A 126 9.16 -10.77 -15.61
CA GLY A 126 8.90 -12.05 -16.29
C GLY A 126 9.48 -13.24 -15.51
N ASP A 127 9.91 -14.25 -16.24
CA ASP A 127 10.52 -15.47 -15.69
C ASP A 127 12.06 -15.38 -15.56
N TRP A 128 12.63 -14.20 -15.77
CA TRP A 128 14.07 -14.02 -15.73
C TRP A 128 14.60 -14.11 -14.29
N LYS A 129 15.86 -14.55 -14.18
CA LYS A 129 16.58 -14.64 -12.90
C LYS A 129 17.92 -13.94 -13.01
N LEU A 130 18.04 -12.80 -12.32
CA LEU A 130 19.31 -12.06 -12.22
C LEU A 130 20.36 -12.92 -11.51
N GLY A 131 21.61 -12.79 -11.95
CA GLY A 131 22.74 -13.53 -11.42
C GLY A 131 22.85 -14.99 -11.91
N THR A 132 21.83 -15.51 -12.63
CA THR A 132 21.83 -16.90 -13.11
C THR A 132 21.42 -17.09 -14.57
N THR A 133 20.49 -16.28 -15.10
CA THR A 133 20.12 -16.35 -16.52
C THR A 133 21.33 -15.99 -17.37
N THR A 134 21.81 -16.91 -18.21
CA THR A 134 22.97 -16.64 -19.09
C THR A 134 22.57 -15.74 -20.25
N LYS A 135 23.56 -15.02 -20.81
CA LYS A 135 23.34 -14.19 -21.99
C LYS A 135 22.78 -15.02 -23.15
N GLU A 136 23.31 -16.21 -23.36
CA GLU A 136 22.87 -17.10 -24.44
C GLU A 136 21.39 -17.49 -24.28
N ALA A 137 20.95 -17.86 -23.08
CA ALA A 137 19.57 -18.19 -22.79
C ALA A 137 18.63 -17.00 -22.97
N PHE A 138 19.10 -15.79 -22.60
CA PHE A 138 18.34 -14.56 -22.78
C PHE A 138 18.23 -14.21 -24.28
N THR A 139 19.34 -14.18 -24.99
CA THR A 139 19.40 -13.89 -26.44
C THR A 139 18.57 -14.87 -27.26
N GLN A 140 18.54 -16.13 -26.88
CA GLN A 140 17.70 -17.13 -27.55
C GLN A 140 16.21 -16.78 -27.54
N LYS A 141 15.73 -16.10 -26.46
CA LYS A 141 14.33 -15.71 -26.34
C LYS A 141 14.04 -14.30 -26.86
N CYS A 142 14.97 -13.36 -26.63
CA CYS A 142 14.76 -11.92 -26.89
C CYS A 142 15.47 -11.42 -28.17
N GLY A 143 16.32 -12.25 -28.80
CA GLY A 143 17.15 -11.85 -29.95
C GLY A 143 18.43 -11.12 -29.53
N GLU A 144 19.21 -10.73 -30.56
CA GLU A 144 20.55 -10.11 -30.38
C GLU A 144 20.49 -8.62 -29.94
N GLY A 145 19.32 -8.02 -29.95
CA GLY A 145 19.18 -6.57 -29.73
C GLY A 145 19.59 -5.73 -30.92
N THR A 146 19.52 -4.41 -30.76
CA THR A 146 19.81 -3.42 -31.82
C THR A 146 21.19 -2.81 -31.70
N ALA A 147 21.79 -2.80 -30.52
CA ALA A 147 23.13 -2.32 -30.23
C ALA A 147 23.72 -3.02 -29.01
N THR A 148 25.04 -3.09 -28.97
CA THR A 148 25.77 -3.64 -27.82
C THR A 148 26.94 -2.72 -27.50
N GLU A 149 27.09 -2.40 -26.20
CA GLU A 149 28.19 -1.58 -25.69
C GLU A 149 28.73 -2.14 -24.37
N THR A 150 30.00 -1.87 -24.08
CA THR A 150 30.57 -2.16 -22.76
C THR A 150 30.41 -0.94 -21.86
N VAL A 151 29.84 -1.13 -20.68
CA VAL A 151 29.64 -0.09 -19.66
C VAL A 151 30.24 -0.54 -18.33
N TYR A 152 30.99 0.35 -17.67
CA TYR A 152 31.49 0.06 -16.34
C TYR A 152 30.43 0.37 -15.27
N ASN A 153 30.15 -0.62 -14.43
CA ASN A 153 29.25 -0.42 -13.29
C ASN A 153 30.08 -0.20 -12.03
N TYR A 154 30.04 1.03 -11.50
CA TYR A 154 30.77 1.43 -10.30
C TYR A 154 30.29 0.74 -9.02
N THR A 155 29.02 0.31 -8.97
CA THR A 155 28.45 -0.37 -7.79
C THR A 155 29.01 -1.77 -7.64
N ILE A 156 29.07 -2.53 -8.73
CA ILE A 156 29.60 -3.90 -8.72
C ILE A 156 31.09 -3.98 -9.10
N GLY A 157 31.72 -2.85 -9.48
CA GLY A 157 33.14 -2.74 -9.73
C GLY A 157 33.64 -3.52 -10.97
N MET A 158 32.79 -3.70 -12.00
CA MET A 158 33.16 -4.47 -13.20
C MET A 158 32.50 -3.93 -14.47
N ASP A 159 33.08 -4.34 -15.60
CA ASP A 159 32.49 -4.11 -16.92
C ASP A 159 31.26 -5.00 -17.12
N MET A 160 30.22 -4.41 -17.70
CA MET A 160 29.03 -5.10 -18.16
C MET A 160 28.85 -4.91 -19.65
N GLU A 161 28.32 -5.91 -20.30
CA GLU A 161 27.82 -5.81 -21.65
C GLU A 161 26.37 -5.39 -21.65
N LYS A 162 26.08 -4.18 -22.13
CA LYS A 162 24.73 -3.65 -22.27
C LYS A 162 24.23 -3.88 -23.69
N VAL A 163 23.13 -4.62 -23.81
CA VAL A 163 22.45 -4.90 -25.07
C VAL A 163 21.16 -4.13 -25.11
N THR A 164 21.01 -3.27 -26.11
CA THR A 164 19.83 -2.39 -26.30
C THR A 164 18.78 -3.08 -27.16
N TYR A 165 17.54 -2.93 -26.76
CA TYR A 165 16.33 -3.38 -27.46
C TYR A 165 15.38 -2.20 -27.65
N ASP A 166 14.32 -2.37 -28.41
CA ASP A 166 13.30 -1.34 -28.62
C ASP A 166 12.41 -1.08 -27.37
N TRP A 167 12.44 -1.99 -26.41
CA TRP A 167 11.73 -1.87 -25.12
C TRP A 167 12.62 -1.38 -23.98
N GLY A 168 13.94 -1.23 -24.18
CA GLY A 168 14.89 -0.85 -23.14
C GLY A 168 16.26 -1.52 -23.31
N TYR A 169 16.82 -2.10 -22.27
CA TYR A 169 18.09 -2.82 -22.37
C TYR A 169 18.23 -3.93 -21.32
N ALA A 170 19.17 -4.85 -21.59
CA ALA A 170 19.64 -5.86 -20.66
C ALA A 170 21.16 -5.72 -20.48
N CYS A 171 21.64 -5.85 -19.21
CA CYS A 171 23.08 -5.87 -18.92
C CYS A 171 23.51 -7.24 -18.44
N PHE A 172 24.66 -7.69 -18.95
CA PHE A 172 25.29 -8.96 -18.62
C PHE A 172 26.67 -8.72 -18.03
N ALA A 173 26.97 -9.38 -16.92
CA ALA A 173 28.29 -9.36 -16.30
C ALA A 173 28.87 -10.77 -16.21
N ARG A 174 30.20 -10.87 -16.25
CA ARG A 174 30.89 -12.15 -16.09
C ARG A 174 30.97 -12.49 -14.60
N LEU A 175 30.05 -13.31 -14.14
CA LEU A 175 30.08 -13.86 -12.79
C LEU A 175 30.62 -15.30 -12.85
N ARG A 176 31.69 -15.56 -12.11
CA ARG A 176 32.38 -16.87 -12.13
C ARG A 176 32.79 -17.27 -13.56
N THR A 177 32.03 -18.17 -14.19
CA THR A 177 32.38 -18.76 -15.49
C THR A 177 31.48 -18.35 -16.65
N ALA A 178 30.36 -17.63 -16.38
CA ALA A 178 29.39 -17.30 -17.41
C ALA A 178 29.06 -15.79 -17.42
N ASN A 179 28.65 -15.28 -18.57
CA ASN A 179 28.02 -13.99 -18.69
C ASN A 179 26.53 -14.16 -18.30
N VAL A 180 26.12 -13.53 -17.22
CA VAL A 180 24.77 -13.65 -16.69
C VAL A 180 24.07 -12.30 -16.63
N LEU A 181 22.76 -12.33 -16.75
CA LEU A 181 21.90 -11.17 -16.64
C LEU A 181 22.02 -10.56 -15.23
N VAL A 182 22.37 -9.27 -15.16
CA VAL A 182 22.50 -8.53 -13.90
C VAL A 182 21.59 -7.31 -13.83
N GLU A 183 21.07 -6.83 -14.96
CA GLU A 183 20.14 -5.72 -14.99
C GLU A 183 19.19 -5.84 -16.17
N LEU A 184 17.91 -5.52 -15.94
CA LEU A 184 16.89 -5.27 -16.95
C LEU A 184 16.32 -3.86 -16.74
N TYR A 185 16.15 -3.14 -17.83
CA TYR A 185 15.53 -1.83 -17.86
C TYR A 185 14.47 -1.78 -18.95
N MET A 186 13.23 -1.54 -18.57
CA MET A 186 12.08 -1.50 -19.49
C MET A 186 11.46 -0.11 -19.52
N THR A 187 11.17 0.36 -20.72
CA THR A 187 10.36 1.56 -21.00
C THR A 187 9.01 1.22 -21.65
N ARG A 188 8.77 -0.05 -21.91
CA ARG A 188 7.54 -0.67 -22.41
C ARG A 188 7.33 -2.01 -21.74
N ASP A 189 6.09 -2.49 -21.69
CA ASP A 189 5.72 -3.77 -21.06
C ASP A 189 6.10 -4.97 -21.93
N GLU A 190 7.39 -5.21 -22.11
CA GLU A 190 7.90 -6.42 -22.77
C GLU A 190 7.78 -7.65 -21.86
N PHE A 191 8.04 -7.48 -20.57
CA PHE A 191 7.93 -8.52 -19.57
C PHE A 191 6.91 -8.14 -18.52
N THR A 192 6.22 -9.14 -17.97
CA THR A 192 5.31 -8.92 -16.85
C THR A 192 6.09 -8.39 -15.65
N ALA A 193 5.73 -7.21 -15.17
CA ALA A 193 6.32 -6.64 -13.97
C ALA A 193 5.73 -7.29 -12.69
N PRO A 194 6.47 -7.25 -11.56
CA PRO A 194 6.05 -7.87 -10.32
C PRO A 194 4.68 -7.37 -9.84
N ARG A 195 3.91 -8.28 -9.25
CA ARG A 195 2.63 -7.95 -8.58
C ARG A 195 1.61 -7.23 -9.47
N LYS A 196 1.68 -7.45 -10.80
CA LYS A 196 0.80 -6.83 -11.80
C LYS A 196 0.93 -5.31 -11.90
N THR A 197 2.07 -4.76 -11.54
CA THR A 197 2.44 -3.40 -11.92
C THR A 197 2.84 -3.36 -13.41
N GLN A 198 2.87 -2.18 -14.01
CA GLN A 198 3.20 -2.02 -15.44
C GLN A 198 3.71 -0.60 -15.72
N ILE A 199 4.24 -0.38 -16.91
CA ILE A 199 4.46 0.97 -17.43
C ILE A 199 3.13 1.71 -17.47
N GLY A 200 3.09 2.97 -17.01
CA GLY A 200 1.85 3.75 -16.85
C GLY A 200 1.12 3.56 -15.52
N SER A 201 1.52 2.59 -14.67
CA SER A 201 0.98 2.49 -13.30
C SER A 201 1.24 3.77 -12.53
N THR A 202 0.27 4.21 -11.72
CA THR A 202 0.44 5.37 -10.83
C THR A 202 1.29 5.02 -9.61
N GLU A 203 1.84 6.06 -8.92
CA GLU A 203 2.53 5.90 -7.64
C GLU A 203 1.71 5.08 -6.65
N ASP A 204 0.42 5.42 -6.51
CA ASP A 204 -0.48 4.73 -5.57
C ASP A 204 -0.68 3.26 -5.95
N GLU A 205 -0.81 2.92 -7.23
CA GLU A 205 -0.92 1.54 -7.69
C GLU A 205 0.33 0.73 -7.36
N VAL A 206 1.53 1.27 -7.60
CA VAL A 206 2.80 0.62 -7.26
C VAL A 206 2.93 0.46 -5.75
N VAL A 207 2.76 1.53 -4.96
CA VAL A 207 2.88 1.47 -3.50
C VAL A 207 1.82 0.53 -2.91
N SER A 208 0.63 0.50 -3.51
CA SER A 208 -0.49 -0.31 -3.01
C SER A 208 -0.23 -1.81 -3.03
N VAL A 209 0.71 -2.35 -3.78
CA VAL A 209 1.01 -3.80 -3.86
C VAL A 209 2.19 -4.23 -2.99
N TYR A 210 2.92 -3.29 -2.42
CA TYR A 210 4.01 -3.53 -1.47
C TYR A 210 3.64 -3.08 -0.04
N LYS A 211 4.44 -3.48 0.94
CA LYS A 211 4.27 -3.02 2.32
C LYS A 211 4.55 -1.53 2.41
N ASP A 212 3.71 -0.82 3.15
CA ASP A 212 3.87 0.60 3.46
C ASP A 212 3.47 0.82 4.93
N PHE A 213 4.36 1.39 5.72
CA PHE A 213 4.10 1.74 7.12
C PHE A 213 3.44 3.13 7.27
N GLY A 214 3.15 3.81 6.18
CA GLY A 214 2.48 5.12 6.21
C GLY A 214 3.36 6.24 6.75
N GLN A 215 4.68 6.17 6.57
CA GLN A 215 5.57 7.25 7.01
C GLN A 215 5.23 8.55 6.28
N VAL A 216 5.39 9.66 7.00
CA VAL A 216 5.16 11.00 6.45
C VAL A 216 6.29 11.37 5.49
N GLU A 217 5.94 12.10 4.43
CA GLU A 217 6.91 12.64 3.48
C GLU A 217 7.83 13.66 4.17
N SER A 218 9.13 13.55 3.92
CA SER A 218 10.12 14.48 4.44
C SER A 218 10.03 15.86 3.74
N PRO A 219 10.61 16.93 4.30
CA PRO A 219 10.67 18.24 3.63
C PRO A 219 11.33 18.20 2.25
N SER A 220 12.22 17.23 1.98
CA SER A 220 12.83 17.00 0.67
C SER A 220 11.94 16.24 -0.31
N GLY A 221 10.73 15.85 0.10
CA GLY A 221 9.81 15.08 -0.73
C GLY A 221 10.09 13.58 -0.78
N ASN A 222 11.01 13.08 0.05
CA ASN A 222 11.29 11.65 0.17
C ASN A 222 10.38 11.00 1.19
N ARG A 223 9.93 9.75 0.93
CA ARG A 223 9.06 9.00 1.84
C ARG A 223 9.55 7.56 2.03
N GLY A 224 9.76 7.14 3.28
CA GLY A 224 10.00 5.75 3.63
C GLY A 224 8.72 4.93 3.48
N LEU A 225 8.82 3.73 2.90
CA LEU A 225 7.70 2.79 2.83
C LEU A 225 7.86 1.71 3.90
N TYR A 226 9.02 1.09 3.96
CA TYR A 226 9.42 0.14 5.00
C TYR A 226 10.95 0.05 5.08
N GLU A 227 11.43 -0.39 6.24
CA GLU A 227 12.83 -0.69 6.46
C GLU A 227 12.96 -1.84 7.48
N SER A 228 13.84 -2.78 7.19
CA SER A 228 14.30 -3.85 8.07
C SER A 228 15.78 -4.05 7.83
N GLU A 229 16.40 -4.98 8.52
CA GLU A 229 17.83 -5.30 8.37
C GLU A 229 18.21 -5.58 6.91
N PHE A 230 17.37 -6.33 6.19
CA PHE A 230 17.67 -6.81 4.83
C PHE A 230 16.73 -6.27 3.74
N ASN A 231 15.72 -5.50 4.11
CA ASN A 231 14.71 -5.03 3.16
C ASN A 231 14.41 -3.55 3.34
N LYS A 232 14.34 -2.83 2.22
CA LYS A 232 14.05 -1.40 2.24
C LYS A 232 13.14 -1.01 1.07
N GLY A 233 12.13 -0.20 1.36
CA GLY A 233 11.27 0.45 0.38
C GLY A 233 11.25 1.95 0.63
N LYS A 234 11.49 2.77 -0.40
CA LYS A 234 11.54 4.23 -0.28
C LYS A 234 11.19 4.92 -1.59
N ILE A 235 10.52 6.05 -1.49
CA ILE A 235 10.29 6.98 -2.59
C ILE A 235 11.30 8.09 -2.51
N TYR A 236 11.99 8.36 -3.61
CA TYR A 236 12.93 9.46 -3.79
C TYR A 236 12.33 10.47 -4.77
N LYS A 237 12.25 11.72 -4.37
CA LYS A 237 11.92 12.83 -5.27
C LYS A 237 13.21 13.38 -5.85
N GLN A 238 13.24 13.58 -7.17
CA GLN A 238 14.35 14.17 -7.89
C GLN A 238 14.18 15.68 -8.01
N GLU A 239 15.25 16.39 -8.33
CA GLU A 239 15.25 17.86 -8.48
C GLU A 239 14.34 18.33 -9.63
N ASP A 240 14.19 17.53 -10.69
CA ASP A 240 13.33 17.80 -11.85
C ASP A 240 11.84 17.49 -11.59
N GLY A 241 11.50 17.04 -10.39
CA GLY A 241 10.14 16.70 -9.99
C GLY A 241 9.71 15.26 -10.31
N THR A 242 10.57 14.48 -10.97
CA THR A 242 10.36 13.04 -11.16
C THR A 242 10.54 12.30 -9.83
N LYS A 243 10.11 11.04 -9.76
CA LYS A 243 10.27 10.21 -8.56
C LYS A 243 10.81 8.83 -8.91
N ILE A 244 11.48 8.21 -7.95
CA ILE A 244 11.89 6.81 -8.01
C ILE A 244 11.30 6.10 -6.79
N ILE A 245 10.47 5.08 -7.03
CA ILE A 245 10.07 4.15 -5.98
C ILE A 245 11.05 2.99 -6.02
N ARG A 246 11.87 2.88 -4.99
CA ARG A 246 12.92 1.88 -4.88
C ARG A 246 12.57 0.85 -3.84
N TYR A 247 12.61 -0.39 -4.23
CA TYR A 247 12.57 -1.56 -3.36
C TYR A 247 13.90 -2.31 -3.44
N ARG A 248 14.42 -2.70 -2.28
CA ARG A 248 15.69 -3.41 -2.17
C ARG A 248 15.55 -4.57 -1.20
N VAL A 249 16.12 -5.70 -1.56
CA VAL A 249 16.30 -6.87 -0.69
C VAL A 249 17.76 -7.31 -0.72
N GLU A 250 18.32 -7.58 0.45
CA GLU A 250 19.67 -8.12 0.64
C GLU A 250 19.54 -9.51 1.25
N THR A 251 20.30 -10.47 0.76
CA THR A 251 20.37 -11.82 1.33
C THR A 251 21.54 -11.95 2.29
N GLY A 252 21.54 -13.00 3.10
CA GLY A 252 22.57 -13.22 4.12
C GLY A 252 24.01 -13.41 3.59
N ASP A 253 24.18 -13.58 2.27
CA ASP A 253 25.45 -13.62 1.56
C ASP A 253 25.80 -12.27 0.88
N SER A 254 25.14 -11.20 1.29
CA SER A 254 25.32 -9.82 0.82
C SER A 254 24.95 -9.56 -0.63
N HIS A 255 24.23 -10.47 -1.28
CA HIS A 255 23.70 -10.22 -2.62
C HIS A 255 22.48 -9.31 -2.54
N ILE A 256 22.38 -8.36 -3.45
CA ILE A 256 21.33 -7.35 -3.45
C ILE A 256 20.51 -7.42 -4.72
N TRP A 257 19.20 -7.46 -4.59
CA TRP A 257 18.24 -7.23 -5.67
C TRP A 257 17.55 -5.90 -5.45
N GLN A 258 17.47 -5.09 -6.48
CA GLN A 258 16.84 -3.79 -6.45
C GLN A 258 15.83 -3.66 -7.58
N LEU A 259 14.66 -3.17 -7.25
CA LEU A 259 13.58 -2.88 -8.19
C LEU A 259 13.21 -1.40 -8.07
N ASP A 260 13.43 -0.66 -9.14
CA ASP A 260 13.12 0.76 -9.24
C ASP A 260 11.96 0.96 -10.23
N TYR A 261 10.95 1.70 -9.80
CA TYR A 261 9.93 2.28 -10.68
C TYR A 261 10.26 3.76 -10.84
N GLU A 262 10.60 4.17 -12.06
CA GLU A 262 10.91 5.56 -12.40
C GLU A 262 9.62 6.24 -12.85
N LEU A 263 9.17 7.26 -12.11
CA LEU A 263 7.92 7.97 -12.35
C LEU A 263 8.22 9.33 -12.96
N ASN A 264 7.43 9.69 -13.97
CA ASN A 264 7.44 11.04 -14.53
C ASN A 264 6.81 12.08 -13.57
N THR A 265 6.82 13.33 -13.98
CA THR A 265 6.25 14.45 -13.20
C THR A 265 4.73 14.35 -13.00
N SER A 266 4.03 13.54 -13.80
CA SER A 266 2.60 13.23 -13.64
C SER A 266 2.34 12.13 -12.62
N GLY A 267 3.39 11.50 -12.08
CA GLY A 267 3.30 10.42 -11.09
C GLY A 267 2.96 9.05 -11.67
N THR A 268 3.26 8.83 -12.96
CA THR A 268 3.09 7.54 -13.63
C THR A 268 4.45 6.92 -13.98
N VAL A 269 4.53 5.60 -13.96
CA VAL A 269 5.74 4.82 -14.25
C VAL A 269 6.09 4.93 -15.73
N ASP A 270 7.26 5.49 -16.03
CA ASP A 270 7.83 5.57 -17.37
C ASP A 270 8.87 4.49 -17.65
N ALA A 271 9.51 3.99 -16.57
CA ALA A 271 10.48 2.90 -16.70
C ALA A 271 10.50 2.02 -15.44
N ILE A 272 10.88 0.77 -15.63
CA ILE A 272 11.11 -0.20 -14.55
C ILE A 272 12.53 -0.75 -14.71
N ARG A 273 13.35 -0.61 -13.66
CA ARG A 273 14.70 -1.15 -13.58
C ARG A 273 14.75 -2.25 -12.53
N TRP A 274 15.34 -3.36 -12.87
CA TRP A 274 15.55 -4.48 -11.98
C TRP A 274 16.99 -4.91 -12.06
N SER A 275 17.74 -4.81 -10.98
CA SER A 275 19.19 -5.00 -10.93
C SER A 275 19.62 -5.92 -9.79
N TYR A 276 20.78 -6.51 -9.97
CA TYR A 276 21.43 -7.44 -9.05
C TYR A 276 22.88 -7.03 -8.82
N GLU A 277 23.28 -6.98 -7.56
CA GLU A 277 24.64 -6.77 -7.09
C GLU A 277 25.10 -8.07 -6.41
N PRO A 278 26.13 -8.74 -6.96
CA PRO A 278 26.65 -10.01 -6.44
C PRO A 278 27.41 -9.85 -5.13
#